data_53c533cc36001b72d6765b42989786e0
#
_entry.id   53c533cc36001b72d6765b42989786e0
#
_cell.length_a   1.000
_cell.length_b   1.000
_cell.length_c   1.000
_cell.angle_alpha   90.00
_cell.angle_beta   90.00
_cell.angle_gamma   90.00
#
_symmetry.space_group_name_H-M   'P 1'
#
loop_
_entity.id
_entity.type
_entity.pdbx_description
1 polymer ?
#
loop_
_entity_poly.entity_id
_entity_poly.type
_entity_poly.pdbx_seq_one_letter_code
_entity_poly.pdbx_strand_id
1 'polypeptide(L)'
;TMGKLEKAPIFIDDSPNLTMMEIRTKARQIKQKHGLGLIVVDYLQLMTSGRKVESRQQEVSEFSRQLKLLAKEVEVPLIAISQLNRGPESRTDKKPQLADLRESGSLEQDADMVMLLYRPDSQPGALDNAREGEADIILAKHRGGPVGTIPIAEQLKYSRFANLATDNFS
;
A
#
# COMPACT_ATOMS: atom_id res chain seq x y z
N THR A 1 -4.46 2.44 26.04
CA THR A 1 -4.16 2.03 24.66
C THR A 1 -2.65 1.90 24.41
N MET A 2 -1.82 2.81 24.95
CA MET A 2 -0.36 2.74 24.78
C MET A 2 0.26 1.45 25.33
N GLY A 3 -0.12 0.98 26.53
CA GLY A 3 0.44 -0.23 27.12
C GLY A 3 0.14 -1.55 26.37
N LYS A 4 -0.82 -1.54 25.42
CA LYS A 4 -1.03 -2.69 24.52
C LYS A 4 -0.07 -2.68 23.33
N LEU A 5 0.28 -1.49 22.84
CA LEU A 5 1.25 -1.33 21.73
C LEU A 5 2.67 -1.66 22.17
N GLU A 6 3.04 -1.27 23.38
CA GLU A 6 4.38 -1.53 23.95
C GLU A 6 4.71 -3.02 24.06
N LYS A 7 3.68 -3.86 24.25
CA LYS A 7 3.81 -5.33 24.32
C LYS A 7 3.55 -6.04 23.00
N ALA A 8 3.16 -5.31 21.95
CA ALA A 8 2.89 -5.91 20.65
C ALA A 8 4.23 -6.23 19.95
N PRO A 9 4.33 -7.38 19.26
CA PRO A 9 5.53 -7.77 18.52
C PRO A 9 5.65 -6.97 17.21
N ILE A 10 5.81 -5.64 17.34
CA ILE A 10 5.97 -4.70 16.22
C ILE A 10 7.42 -4.24 16.19
N PHE A 11 8.07 -4.44 15.05
CA PHE A 11 9.43 -4.00 14.78
C PHE A 11 9.37 -2.87 13.76
N ILE A 12 9.90 -1.71 14.10
CA ILE A 12 9.96 -0.54 13.22
C ILE A 12 11.41 -0.30 12.85
N ASP A 13 11.65 -0.15 11.56
CA ASP A 13 12.93 0.23 11.00
C ASP A 13 12.78 1.56 10.29
N ASP A 14 13.32 2.61 10.86
CA ASP A 14 13.31 3.98 10.34
C ASP A 14 14.60 4.36 9.60
N SER A 15 15.44 3.39 9.29
CA SER A 15 16.70 3.62 8.57
C SER A 15 16.42 4.23 7.19
N PRO A 16 17.07 5.34 6.83
CA PRO A 16 16.92 5.94 5.52
C PRO A 16 17.59 5.08 4.44
N ASN A 17 17.03 5.12 3.23
CA ASN A 17 17.63 4.50 2.03
C ASN A 17 17.88 2.99 2.15
N LEU A 18 16.95 2.25 2.75
CA LEU A 18 17.07 0.80 2.87
C LEU A 18 17.21 0.10 1.50
N THR A 19 18.19 -0.76 1.41
CA THR A 19 18.37 -1.65 0.26
C THR A 19 17.58 -2.95 0.42
N MET A 20 17.29 -3.62 -0.68
CA MET A 20 16.62 -4.94 -0.65
C MET A 20 17.40 -5.99 0.15
N MET A 21 18.73 -5.91 0.14
CA MET A 21 19.58 -6.83 0.92
C MET A 21 19.39 -6.63 2.42
N GLU A 22 19.32 -5.39 2.87
CA GLU A 22 19.08 -5.06 4.29
C GLU A 22 17.70 -5.50 4.72
N ILE A 23 16.65 -5.20 3.94
CA ILE A 23 15.27 -5.64 4.22
C ILE A 23 15.21 -7.17 4.35
N ARG A 24 15.81 -7.89 3.39
CA ARG A 24 15.85 -9.36 3.42
C ARG A 24 16.56 -9.89 4.65
N THR A 25 17.71 -9.32 4.99
CA THR A 25 18.50 -9.74 6.17
C THR A 25 17.70 -9.52 7.46
N LYS A 26 17.11 -8.33 7.64
CA LYS A 26 16.31 -7.99 8.81
C LYS A 26 15.06 -8.87 8.91
N ALA A 27 14.34 -9.09 7.80
CA ALA A 27 13.16 -9.95 7.77
C ALA A 27 13.48 -11.39 8.20
N ARG A 28 14.57 -11.97 7.70
CA ARG A 28 15.05 -13.31 8.10
C ARG A 28 15.40 -13.37 9.59
N GLN A 29 16.13 -12.37 10.08
CA GLN A 29 16.53 -12.32 11.51
C GLN A 29 15.32 -12.23 12.43
N ILE A 30 14.32 -11.38 12.09
CA ILE A 30 13.11 -11.24 12.88
C ILE A 30 12.30 -12.54 12.83
N LYS A 31 12.13 -13.14 11.63
CA LYS A 31 11.43 -14.42 11.50
C LYS A 31 12.05 -15.50 12.36
N GLN A 32 13.38 -15.62 12.36
CA GLN A 32 14.10 -16.65 13.11
C GLN A 32 14.02 -16.45 14.63
N LYS A 33 14.09 -15.19 15.09
CA LYS A 33 14.17 -14.89 16.53
C LYS A 33 12.81 -14.74 17.21
N HIS A 34 11.84 -14.18 16.51
CA HIS A 34 10.58 -13.72 17.10
C HIS A 34 9.34 -14.25 16.37
N GLY A 35 9.53 -14.87 15.22
CA GLY A 35 8.44 -15.10 14.29
C GLY A 35 8.11 -13.81 13.51
N LEU A 36 7.44 -13.98 12.36
CA LEU A 36 7.07 -12.87 11.48
C LEU A 36 5.73 -13.20 10.83
N GLY A 37 4.74 -12.33 10.98
CA GLY A 37 3.40 -12.53 10.45
C GLY A 37 3.05 -11.60 9.29
N LEU A 38 3.71 -10.44 9.18
CA LEU A 38 3.46 -9.43 8.14
C LEU A 38 4.69 -8.55 7.96
N ILE A 39 4.97 -8.17 6.73
CA ILE A 39 5.95 -7.12 6.39
C ILE A 39 5.20 -5.95 5.76
N VAL A 40 5.50 -4.74 6.20
CA VAL A 40 5.00 -3.51 5.57
C VAL A 40 6.19 -2.65 5.14
N VAL A 41 6.20 -2.22 3.88
CA VAL A 41 7.19 -1.31 3.31
C VAL A 41 6.51 0.01 2.97
N ASP A 42 6.84 1.06 3.69
CA ASP A 42 6.29 2.41 3.51
C ASP A 42 7.43 3.38 3.17
N TYR A 43 7.57 3.80 1.97
CA TYR A 43 6.94 3.42 0.72
C TYR A 43 8.05 3.15 -0.33
N LEU A 44 7.72 2.48 -1.42
CA LEU A 44 8.70 1.96 -2.39
C LEU A 44 9.63 3.03 -2.97
N GLN A 45 9.14 4.26 -3.11
CA GLN A 45 9.91 5.35 -3.68
C GLN A 45 11.03 5.87 -2.76
N LEU A 46 11.09 5.44 -1.49
CA LEU A 46 12.22 5.71 -0.58
C LEU A 46 13.34 4.66 -0.67
N MET A 47 13.06 3.52 -1.28
CA MET A 47 14.07 2.47 -1.44
C MET A 47 15.13 2.87 -2.46
N THR A 48 16.33 2.36 -2.28
CA THR A 48 17.45 2.54 -3.21
C THR A 48 18.10 1.20 -3.55
N SER A 49 18.56 1.06 -4.77
CA SER A 49 19.36 -0.12 -5.18
C SER A 49 20.80 -0.06 -4.66
N GLY A 50 21.25 1.12 -4.20
CA GLY A 50 22.64 1.36 -3.86
C GLY A 50 23.57 1.34 -5.08
N ARG A 51 23.03 1.27 -6.30
CA ARG A 51 23.77 1.22 -7.56
C ARG A 51 23.26 2.32 -8.49
N LYS A 52 24.10 2.69 -9.46
CA LYS A 52 23.69 3.60 -10.52
C LYS A 52 22.77 2.83 -11.47
N VAL A 53 21.51 3.23 -11.54
CA VAL A 53 20.50 2.65 -12.43
C VAL A 53 20.15 3.63 -13.55
N GLU A 54 19.75 3.12 -14.71
CA GLU A 54 19.41 3.93 -15.87
C GLU A 54 18.13 4.73 -15.68
N SER A 55 17.15 4.18 -14.93
CA SER A 55 15.91 4.88 -14.64
C SER A 55 15.31 4.43 -13.32
N ARG A 56 14.55 5.35 -12.69
CA ARG A 56 13.78 5.06 -11.46
C ARG A 56 12.73 3.98 -11.68
N GLN A 57 12.17 3.93 -12.87
CA GLN A 57 11.19 2.92 -13.26
C GLN A 57 11.77 1.49 -13.23
N GLN A 58 12.98 1.32 -13.75
CA GLN A 58 13.67 0.03 -13.67
C GLN A 58 13.98 -0.37 -12.23
N GLU A 59 14.39 0.59 -11.42
CA GLU A 59 14.68 0.36 -10.00
C GLU A 59 13.46 -0.12 -9.22
N VAL A 60 12.31 0.55 -9.41
CA VAL A 60 11.04 0.14 -8.79
C VAL A 60 10.58 -1.23 -9.29
N SER A 61 10.80 -1.54 -10.56
CA SER A 61 10.52 -2.85 -11.14
C SER A 61 11.34 -3.95 -10.49
N GLU A 62 12.61 -3.70 -10.27
CA GLU A 62 13.51 -4.64 -9.57
C GLU A 62 13.04 -4.88 -8.12
N PHE A 63 12.67 -3.80 -7.40
CA PHE A 63 12.15 -3.91 -6.03
C PHE A 63 10.87 -4.73 -5.97
N SER A 64 9.93 -4.49 -6.87
CA SER A 64 8.69 -5.24 -6.95
C SER A 64 8.93 -6.75 -7.00
N ARG A 65 9.77 -7.16 -7.94
CA ARG A 65 10.14 -8.57 -8.11
C ARG A 65 10.84 -9.13 -6.87
N GLN A 66 11.79 -8.38 -6.30
CA GLN A 66 12.54 -8.84 -5.13
C GLN A 66 11.69 -8.94 -3.88
N LEU A 67 10.75 -8.01 -3.67
CA LEU A 67 9.78 -8.07 -2.57
C LEU A 67 8.85 -9.28 -2.71
N LYS A 68 8.41 -9.60 -3.93
CA LYS A 68 7.63 -10.81 -4.19
C LYS A 68 8.40 -12.07 -3.86
N LEU A 69 9.68 -12.14 -4.21
CA LEU A 69 10.55 -13.28 -3.88
C LEU A 69 10.78 -13.37 -2.37
N LEU A 70 10.99 -12.24 -1.70
CA LEU A 70 11.13 -12.19 -0.25
C LEU A 70 9.89 -12.71 0.47
N ALA A 71 8.69 -12.25 0.08
CA ALA A 71 7.44 -12.71 0.66
C ALA A 71 7.28 -14.23 0.57
N LYS A 72 7.64 -14.82 -0.59
CA LYS A 72 7.65 -16.28 -0.78
C LYS A 72 8.71 -16.97 0.08
N GLU A 73 9.91 -16.42 0.15
CA GLU A 73 11.03 -16.99 0.90
C GLU A 73 10.73 -17.04 2.40
N VAL A 74 10.19 -15.96 2.94
CA VAL A 74 9.85 -15.89 4.36
C VAL A 74 8.44 -16.40 4.65
N GLU A 75 7.67 -16.83 3.64
CA GLU A 75 6.29 -17.33 3.76
C GLU A 75 5.39 -16.41 4.61
N VAL A 76 5.47 -15.10 4.31
CA VAL A 76 4.76 -14.06 5.05
C VAL A 76 4.13 -13.08 4.06
N PRO A 77 2.89 -12.63 4.29
CA PRO A 77 2.31 -11.54 3.52
C PRO A 77 3.18 -10.29 3.56
N LEU A 78 3.29 -9.61 2.42
CA LEU A 78 4.03 -8.36 2.31
C LEU A 78 3.14 -7.30 1.68
N ILE A 79 3.00 -6.17 2.37
CA ILE A 79 2.31 -4.98 1.87
C ILE A 79 3.37 -3.97 1.48
N ALA A 80 3.36 -3.55 0.22
CA ALA A 80 4.20 -2.46 -0.27
C ALA A 80 3.33 -1.25 -0.58
N ILE A 81 3.60 -0.13 0.06
CA ILE A 81 2.93 1.14 -0.21
C ILE A 81 3.62 1.80 -1.38
N SER A 82 2.85 2.32 -2.32
CA SER A 82 3.35 3.01 -3.49
C SER A 82 2.51 4.24 -3.79
N GLN A 83 3.18 5.33 -4.14
CA GLN A 83 2.51 6.52 -4.62
C GLN A 83 2.04 6.32 -6.06
N LEU A 84 0.84 6.80 -6.37
CA LEU A 84 0.33 6.84 -7.74
C LEU A 84 0.96 8.01 -8.51
N ASN A 85 1.00 7.89 -9.84
CA ASN A 85 1.30 9.03 -10.69
C ASN A 85 0.14 10.07 -10.63
N ARG A 86 0.35 11.25 -11.23
CA ARG A 86 -0.67 12.32 -11.23
C ARG A 86 -1.76 12.15 -12.29
N GLY A 87 -1.83 11.00 -12.95
CA GLY A 87 -2.85 10.71 -13.96
C GLY A 87 -4.29 10.94 -13.49
N PRO A 88 -4.67 10.53 -12.26
CA PRO A 88 -6.00 10.80 -11.73
C PRO A 88 -6.40 12.27 -11.71
N GLU A 89 -5.46 13.17 -11.44
CA GLU A 89 -5.72 14.61 -11.35
C GLU A 89 -6.26 15.22 -12.66
N SER A 90 -5.90 14.63 -13.80
CA SER A 90 -6.31 15.07 -15.15
C SER A 90 -7.65 14.49 -15.62
N ARG A 91 -8.18 13.48 -14.94
CA ARG A 91 -9.46 12.83 -15.29
C ARG A 91 -10.64 13.54 -14.65
N THR A 92 -11.80 13.46 -15.31
CA THR A 92 -13.04 14.07 -14.80
C THR A 92 -13.49 13.46 -13.48
N ASP A 93 -13.38 12.13 -13.33
CA ASP A 93 -13.78 11.40 -12.13
C ASP A 93 -12.71 11.35 -11.04
N LYS A 94 -11.46 11.74 -11.40
CA LYS A 94 -10.28 11.70 -10.53
C LYS A 94 -10.08 10.40 -9.75
N LYS A 95 -10.81 9.35 -10.13
CA LYS A 95 -10.76 8.05 -9.49
C LYS A 95 -9.48 7.31 -9.88
N PRO A 96 -8.71 6.78 -8.91
CA PRO A 96 -7.49 6.06 -9.21
C PRO A 96 -7.77 4.73 -9.91
N GLN A 97 -6.89 4.34 -10.81
CA GLN A 97 -6.96 3.11 -11.61
C GLN A 97 -5.63 2.38 -11.59
N LEU A 98 -5.61 1.10 -11.94
CA LEU A 98 -4.38 0.30 -12.07
C LEU A 98 -3.35 0.97 -12.98
N ALA A 99 -3.81 1.62 -14.04
CA ALA A 99 -2.96 2.33 -14.98
C ALA A 99 -2.14 3.47 -14.32
N ASP A 100 -2.55 3.97 -13.17
CA ASP A 100 -1.85 5.03 -12.44
C ASP A 100 -0.60 4.52 -11.71
N LEU A 101 -0.43 3.20 -11.65
CA LEU A 101 0.81 2.54 -11.24
C LEU A 101 1.85 2.46 -12.37
N ARG A 102 1.61 3.03 -13.55
CA ARG A 102 2.38 2.82 -14.79
C ARG A 102 3.85 3.23 -14.74
N GLU A 103 4.26 4.11 -13.85
CA GLU A 103 5.70 4.33 -13.62
C GLU A 103 6.39 3.11 -13.01
N SER A 104 5.58 2.10 -12.67
CA SER A 104 5.96 0.86 -12.03
C SER A 104 5.18 -0.32 -12.62
N GLY A 105 5.13 -0.44 -13.95
CA GLY A 105 4.31 -1.46 -14.65
C GLY A 105 4.51 -2.90 -14.16
N SER A 106 5.65 -3.18 -13.57
CA SER A 106 5.92 -4.44 -12.89
C SER A 106 5.18 -4.58 -11.55
N LEU A 107 4.91 -3.48 -10.81
CA LEU A 107 4.12 -3.55 -9.57
C LEU A 107 2.75 -4.16 -9.84
N GLU A 108 2.09 -3.72 -10.91
CA GLU A 108 0.82 -4.29 -11.32
C GLU A 108 0.93 -5.79 -11.62
N GLN A 109 2.01 -6.22 -12.30
CA GLN A 109 2.20 -7.63 -12.68
C GLN A 109 2.54 -8.51 -11.49
N ASP A 110 3.46 -8.07 -10.63
CA ASP A 110 4.00 -8.85 -9.52
C ASP A 110 3.04 -8.97 -8.34
N ALA A 111 2.25 -7.93 -8.06
CA ALA A 111 1.30 -7.94 -6.94
C ALA A 111 0.19 -8.98 -7.15
N ASP A 112 -0.16 -9.72 -6.10
CA ASP A 112 -1.32 -10.62 -6.10
C ASP A 112 -2.62 -9.85 -5.90
N MET A 113 -2.55 -8.75 -5.14
CA MET A 113 -3.64 -7.84 -4.86
C MET A 113 -3.16 -6.40 -5.02
N VAL A 114 -4.01 -5.54 -5.56
CA VAL A 114 -3.79 -4.09 -5.61
C VAL A 114 -5.00 -3.40 -5.02
N MET A 115 -4.76 -2.64 -3.96
CA MET A 115 -5.76 -1.80 -3.30
C MET A 115 -5.42 -0.34 -3.56
N LEU A 116 -6.36 0.41 -4.13
CA LEU A 116 -6.23 1.84 -4.37
C LEU A 116 -7.10 2.58 -3.35
N LEU A 117 -6.56 3.63 -2.75
CA LEU A 117 -7.30 4.47 -1.81
C LEU A 117 -7.81 5.71 -2.54
N TYR A 118 -9.08 6.00 -2.38
CA TYR A 118 -9.73 7.14 -3.00
C TYR A 118 -10.59 7.91 -2.00
N ARG A 119 -10.41 9.22 -1.95
CA ARG A 119 -11.18 10.15 -1.12
C ARG A 119 -11.87 11.17 -2.03
N PRO A 120 -13.20 11.06 -2.22
CA PRO A 120 -13.94 11.96 -3.11
C PRO A 120 -13.89 13.42 -2.67
N ASP A 121 -14.03 13.67 -1.36
CA ASP A 121 -14.07 15.01 -0.76
C ASP A 121 -12.73 15.75 -0.77
N SER A 122 -11.62 15.02 -0.83
CA SER A 122 -10.27 15.62 -0.82
C SER A 122 -9.79 16.06 -2.21
N GLN A 123 -10.58 15.83 -3.27
CA GLN A 123 -10.17 16.15 -4.62
C GLN A 123 -10.32 17.65 -4.90
N PRO A 124 -9.34 18.32 -5.55
CA PRO A 124 -9.50 19.71 -5.98
C PRO A 124 -10.71 19.87 -6.89
N GLY A 125 -11.64 20.77 -6.53
CA GLY A 125 -12.90 20.97 -7.25
C GLY A 125 -13.93 19.86 -7.01
N ALA A 126 -13.87 19.17 -5.87
CA ALA A 126 -14.96 18.30 -5.43
C ALA A 126 -16.28 19.09 -5.42
N LEU A 127 -17.33 18.46 -5.93
CA LEU A 127 -18.66 19.06 -5.91
C LEU A 127 -19.19 19.11 -4.47
N ASP A 128 -20.10 20.05 -4.18
CA ASP A 128 -20.73 20.21 -2.86
C ASP A 128 -21.45 18.94 -2.36
N ASN A 129 -21.72 18.00 -3.25
CA ASN A 129 -22.33 16.70 -2.95
C ASN A 129 -21.32 15.54 -2.94
N ALA A 130 -20.01 15.82 -2.91
CA ALA A 130 -19.01 14.78 -2.67
C ALA A 130 -19.31 14.09 -1.33
N ARG A 131 -19.11 12.76 -1.30
CA ARG A 131 -19.36 11.95 -0.08
C ARG A 131 -18.38 12.36 1.02
N GLU A 132 -18.77 13.36 1.79
CA GLU A 132 -17.96 13.92 2.89
C GLU A 132 -17.78 12.88 3.99
N GLY A 133 -16.55 12.72 4.47
CA GLY A 133 -16.21 11.75 5.50
C GLY A 133 -16.24 10.30 5.05
N GLU A 134 -16.24 10.06 3.74
CA GLU A 134 -16.13 8.72 3.17
C GLU A 134 -14.85 8.56 2.34
N ALA A 135 -14.36 7.34 2.31
CA ALA A 135 -13.29 6.92 1.42
C ALA A 135 -13.64 5.57 0.78
N ASP A 136 -13.03 5.27 -0.35
CA ASP A 136 -13.15 3.99 -1.01
C ASP A 136 -11.83 3.22 -0.95
N ILE A 137 -11.90 1.95 -0.55
CA ILE A 137 -10.86 0.98 -0.83
C ILE A 137 -11.26 0.25 -2.12
N ILE A 138 -10.54 0.54 -3.20
CA ILE A 138 -10.79 -0.07 -4.50
C ILE A 138 -9.85 -1.26 -4.66
N LEU A 139 -10.39 -2.47 -4.58
CA LEU A 139 -9.65 -3.69 -4.91
C LEU A 139 -9.58 -3.80 -6.43
N ALA A 140 -8.56 -3.18 -7.01
CA ALA A 140 -8.39 -3.04 -8.45
C ALA A 140 -7.80 -4.28 -9.12
N LYS A 141 -7.08 -5.10 -8.35
CA LYS A 141 -6.58 -6.41 -8.77
C LYS A 141 -6.69 -7.40 -7.62
N HIS A 142 -7.12 -8.62 -7.94
CA HIS A 142 -7.12 -9.76 -7.02
C HIS A 142 -6.90 -11.05 -7.80
N ARG A 143 -5.74 -11.67 -7.64
CA ARG A 143 -5.37 -12.86 -8.43
C ARG A 143 -6.23 -14.09 -8.09
N GLY A 144 -6.74 -14.18 -6.88
CA GLY A 144 -7.52 -15.33 -6.39
C GLY A 144 -9.00 -15.05 -6.10
N GLY A 145 -9.53 -13.89 -6.49
CA GLY A 145 -10.91 -13.52 -6.18
C GLY A 145 -11.45 -12.34 -6.99
N PRO A 146 -12.65 -11.88 -6.68
CA PRO A 146 -13.28 -10.76 -7.37
C PRO A 146 -12.59 -9.43 -7.02
N VAL A 147 -12.73 -8.46 -7.90
CA VAL A 147 -12.40 -7.06 -7.69
C VAL A 147 -13.66 -6.28 -7.28
N GLY A 148 -13.49 -5.12 -6.65
CA GLY A 148 -14.63 -4.34 -6.20
C GLY A 148 -14.23 -3.08 -5.45
N THR A 149 -15.21 -2.31 -5.02
CA THR A 149 -15.02 -1.10 -4.22
C THR A 149 -15.71 -1.28 -2.87
N ILE A 150 -15.01 -0.98 -1.81
CA ILE A 150 -15.47 -1.07 -0.43
C ILE A 150 -15.50 0.37 0.12
N PRO A 151 -16.68 0.96 0.28
CA PRO A 151 -16.80 2.26 0.91
C PRO A 151 -16.58 2.14 2.43
N ILE A 152 -15.86 3.10 3.00
CA ILE A 152 -15.54 3.17 4.43
C ILE A 152 -15.78 4.59 4.95
N ALA A 153 -16.11 4.70 6.24
CA ALA A 153 -16.17 5.98 6.92
C ALA A 153 -14.76 6.45 7.30
N GLU A 154 -14.48 7.72 7.05
CA GLU A 154 -13.23 8.38 7.36
C GLU A 154 -13.43 9.35 8.52
N GLN A 155 -12.65 9.18 9.56
CA GLN A 155 -12.64 10.03 10.75
C GLN A 155 -11.24 10.58 10.97
N LEU A 156 -10.76 11.44 10.06
CA LEU A 156 -9.40 11.97 10.04
C LEU A 156 -8.97 12.64 11.34
N LYS A 157 -9.90 13.34 11.99
CA LYS A 157 -9.65 13.96 13.30
C LYS A 157 -9.08 12.98 14.33
N TYR A 158 -9.38 11.70 14.15
CA TYR A 158 -8.95 10.62 15.04
C TYR A 158 -7.97 9.66 14.34
N SER A 159 -7.51 9.95 13.11
CA SER A 159 -6.71 9.04 12.27
C SER A 159 -7.34 7.65 12.20
N ARG A 160 -8.65 7.60 11.98
CA ARG A 160 -9.46 6.37 12.08
C ARG A 160 -10.27 6.17 10.80
N PHE A 161 -10.32 4.93 10.37
CA PHE A 161 -11.29 4.42 9.40
C PHE A 161 -12.22 3.43 10.10
N ALA A 162 -13.48 3.40 9.69
CA ALA A 162 -14.51 2.52 10.22
C ALA A 162 -15.39 1.98 9.09
N ASN A 163 -16.08 0.90 9.34
CA ASN A 163 -17.13 0.45 8.41
C ASN A 163 -18.23 1.50 8.37
N LEU A 164 -18.80 1.72 7.17
CA LEU A 164 -20.06 2.45 7.09
C LEU A 164 -21.14 1.68 7.85
N ALA A 165 -21.99 2.41 8.55
CA ALA A 165 -23.17 1.81 9.13
C ALA A 165 -24.02 1.26 7.98
N THR A 166 -24.21 -0.05 7.94
CA THR A 166 -25.22 -0.66 7.08
C THR A 166 -26.56 -0.34 7.73
N ASP A 167 -27.35 0.56 7.11
CA ASP A 167 -28.75 0.69 7.47
C ASP A 167 -29.44 -0.66 7.22
N ASN A 168 -29.56 -1.45 8.27
CA ASN A 168 -30.45 -2.61 8.30
C ASN A 168 -31.89 -2.08 8.32
N PHE A 169 -32.37 -1.53 7.23
CA PHE A 169 -33.79 -1.44 6.98
C PHE A 169 -34.26 -2.81 6.46
N SER A 170 -34.76 -3.60 7.41
CA SER A 170 -35.57 -4.79 7.17
C SER A 170 -36.96 -4.40 6.68
#